data_d166db823af7185064d376c9891d3051
#
_entry.id   d166db823af7185064d376c9891d3051
#
_cell.length_a   1.000
_cell.length_b   1.000
_cell.length_c   1.000
_cell.angle_alpha   90.00
_cell.angle_beta   90.00
_cell.angle_gamma   90.00
#
_symmetry.space_group_name_H-M   'P 1'
#
loop_
_entity.id
_entity.type
_entity.pdbx_description
1 polymer ?
#
loop_
_entity_poly.entity_id
_entity_poly.type
_entity_poly.pdbx_seq_one_letter_code
_entity_poly.pdbx_strand_id
1 'polypeptide(L)'
;MYNVLIVDDDTLMRNALRAMISRFKNFQIIGEAANGAEAIAICRLYPVHLIFMDIIMPGMTGIEAGKKIKEDSPQTEICILSAYSDFHFAKEAMELHIKKYFSKPVSFLDISTYLENFSPSTYKSVCPQLSQALELANSQSFSETYAGLSSIINEIFSSQNASIESLKKTFIEIGQGLLDSLEYANQRNEITDLFPLPDTWLVNGEIMKIWLFKIMDYIYQQKSILRYSILEGVFFFIEQHIKEKISLGQITEGSMISQGYLSRIFRDQFGISTMEYIRLRKIQMVKINFIFTTHNTSDVAFMLGFNESSYLQKVFQKIEGISIQEFKKRLK
;
A
#
# COMPACT_ATOMS: atom_id res chain seq x y z
N MET A 1 5.39 20.53 -16.43
CA MET A 1 4.13 21.28 -16.44
C MET A 1 3.00 20.27 -16.57
N TYR A 2 1.99 20.33 -15.71
CA TYR A 2 0.94 19.33 -15.63
C TYR A 2 -0.27 19.74 -16.46
N ASN A 3 -0.67 18.90 -17.39
CA ASN A 3 -1.82 19.15 -18.26
C ASN A 3 -3.11 18.86 -17.49
N VAL A 4 -3.97 19.85 -17.39
CA VAL A 4 -5.25 19.78 -16.69
C VAL A 4 -6.39 19.91 -17.68
N LEU A 5 -7.40 19.08 -17.52
CA LEU A 5 -8.69 19.16 -18.22
C LEU A 5 -9.78 19.51 -17.21
N ILE A 6 -10.62 20.49 -17.56
CA ILE A 6 -11.80 20.89 -16.76
C ILE A 6 -13.03 20.39 -17.48
N VAL A 7 -13.89 19.63 -16.77
CA VAL A 7 -15.09 19.02 -17.33
C VAL A 7 -16.29 19.32 -16.45
N ASP A 8 -17.17 20.18 -16.92
CA ASP A 8 -18.38 20.63 -16.21
C ASP A 8 -19.34 21.22 -17.25
N ASP A 9 -20.63 20.96 -17.18
CA ASP A 9 -21.60 21.55 -18.11
C ASP A 9 -21.86 23.02 -17.81
N ASP A 10 -21.63 23.46 -16.55
CA ASP A 10 -21.76 24.86 -16.14
C ASP A 10 -20.51 25.68 -16.53
N THR A 11 -20.68 26.62 -17.44
CA THR A 11 -19.63 27.53 -17.90
C THR A 11 -19.07 28.40 -16.74
N LEU A 12 -19.89 28.80 -15.76
CA LEU A 12 -19.43 29.59 -14.63
C LEU A 12 -18.47 28.77 -13.77
N MET A 13 -18.79 27.51 -13.56
CA MET A 13 -17.94 26.59 -12.80
C MET A 13 -16.60 26.36 -13.52
N ARG A 14 -16.61 26.13 -14.84
CA ARG A 14 -15.36 26.02 -15.62
C ARG A 14 -14.50 27.27 -15.52
N ASN A 15 -15.10 28.47 -15.62
CA ASN A 15 -14.38 29.73 -15.45
C ASN A 15 -13.79 29.92 -14.05
N ALA A 16 -14.53 29.54 -13.00
CA ALA A 16 -14.05 29.56 -11.62
C ALA A 16 -12.84 28.65 -11.41
N LEU A 17 -12.92 27.39 -11.86
CA LEU A 17 -11.82 26.44 -11.80
C LEU A 17 -10.60 26.91 -12.60
N ARG A 18 -10.82 27.47 -13.81
CA ARG A 18 -9.77 28.07 -14.62
C ARG A 18 -9.04 29.17 -13.86
N ALA A 19 -9.77 30.10 -13.24
CA ALA A 19 -9.21 31.20 -12.47
C ALA A 19 -8.40 30.70 -11.24
N MET A 20 -8.87 29.62 -10.59
CA MET A 20 -8.18 29.01 -9.44
C MET A 20 -6.90 28.31 -9.89
N ILE A 21 -6.96 27.46 -10.91
CA ILE A 21 -5.85 26.63 -11.39
C ILE A 21 -4.75 27.47 -12.03
N SER A 22 -5.10 28.53 -12.78
CA SER A 22 -4.14 29.41 -13.46
C SER A 22 -3.19 30.16 -12.51
N ARG A 23 -3.46 30.16 -11.20
CA ARG A 23 -2.53 30.72 -10.19
C ARG A 23 -1.31 29.82 -9.94
N PHE A 24 -1.35 28.57 -10.38
CA PHE A 24 -0.29 27.59 -10.14
C PHE A 24 0.56 27.39 -11.40
N LYS A 25 1.79 27.88 -11.39
CA LYS A 25 2.70 27.87 -12.55
C LYS A 25 3.04 26.47 -13.08
N ASN A 26 2.88 25.44 -12.25
CA ASN A 26 3.19 24.06 -12.61
C ASN A 26 2.05 23.36 -13.39
N PHE A 27 0.89 24.00 -13.51
CA PHE A 27 -0.30 23.47 -14.18
C PHE A 27 -0.63 24.27 -15.44
N GLN A 28 -1.03 23.55 -16.49
CA GLN A 28 -1.51 24.12 -17.73
C GLN A 28 -2.87 23.52 -18.07
N ILE A 29 -3.88 24.35 -18.23
CA ILE A 29 -5.18 23.92 -18.71
C ILE A 29 -5.08 23.72 -20.22
N ILE A 30 -5.19 22.46 -20.65
CA ILE A 30 -5.07 22.09 -22.07
C ILE A 30 -6.41 22.02 -22.80
N GLY A 31 -7.51 22.02 -22.04
CA GLY A 31 -8.85 21.97 -22.61
C GLY A 31 -9.93 22.12 -21.56
N GLU A 32 -11.13 22.33 -22.05
CA GLU A 32 -12.38 22.31 -21.30
C GLU A 32 -13.40 21.51 -22.09
N ALA A 33 -14.24 20.79 -21.37
CA ALA A 33 -15.32 19.99 -21.93
C ALA A 33 -16.63 20.30 -21.20
N ALA A 34 -17.74 20.30 -21.91
CA ALA A 34 -19.07 20.50 -21.35
C ALA A 34 -19.81 19.18 -21.09
N ASN A 35 -19.21 18.04 -21.46
CA ASN A 35 -19.78 16.71 -21.26
C ASN A 35 -18.70 15.62 -21.30
N GLY A 36 -19.07 14.39 -20.91
CA GLY A 36 -18.15 13.26 -20.87
C GLY A 36 -17.59 12.82 -22.23
N ALA A 37 -18.35 12.98 -23.32
CA ALA A 37 -17.89 12.59 -24.66
C ALA A 37 -16.77 13.51 -25.15
N GLU A 38 -16.90 14.81 -24.95
CA GLU A 38 -15.83 15.78 -25.24
C GLU A 38 -14.59 15.52 -24.39
N ALA A 39 -14.76 15.22 -23.10
CA ALA A 39 -13.65 14.88 -22.21
C ALA A 39 -12.85 13.68 -22.70
N ILE A 40 -13.52 12.60 -23.11
CA ILE A 40 -12.88 11.40 -23.69
C ILE A 40 -12.12 11.76 -24.97
N ALA A 41 -12.74 12.56 -25.86
CA ALA A 41 -12.11 12.97 -27.11
C ALA A 41 -10.82 13.76 -26.88
N ILE A 42 -10.82 14.70 -25.91
CA ILE A 42 -9.63 15.48 -25.54
C ILE A 42 -8.54 14.57 -24.95
N CYS A 43 -8.89 13.63 -24.06
CA CYS A 43 -7.93 12.70 -23.47
C CYS A 43 -7.27 11.77 -24.48
N ARG A 44 -7.95 11.45 -25.60
CA ARG A 44 -7.36 10.67 -26.70
C ARG A 44 -6.40 11.47 -27.57
N LEU A 45 -6.59 12.78 -27.65
CA LEU A 45 -5.74 13.66 -28.47
C LEU A 45 -4.54 14.21 -27.73
N TYR A 46 -4.65 14.41 -26.43
CA TYR A 46 -3.63 15.06 -25.61
C TYR A 46 -3.34 14.27 -24.33
N PRO A 47 -2.08 14.24 -23.88
CA PRO A 47 -1.74 13.65 -22.58
C PRO A 47 -2.31 14.53 -21.46
N VAL A 48 -3.30 14.02 -20.74
CA VAL A 48 -3.94 14.68 -19.60
C VAL A 48 -3.39 14.06 -18.31
N HIS A 49 -2.93 14.89 -17.38
CA HIS A 49 -2.41 14.44 -16.08
C HIS A 49 -3.47 14.48 -14.98
N LEU A 50 -4.36 15.49 -15.02
CA LEU A 50 -5.37 15.74 -14.02
C LEU A 50 -6.67 16.19 -14.67
N ILE A 51 -7.79 15.62 -14.22
CA ILE A 51 -9.14 16.04 -14.64
C ILE A 51 -9.92 16.48 -13.42
N PHE A 52 -10.52 17.66 -13.49
CA PHE A 52 -11.60 18.05 -12.60
C PHE A 52 -12.91 17.80 -13.36
N MET A 53 -13.75 16.88 -12.86
CA MET A 53 -14.91 16.36 -13.57
C MET A 53 -16.16 16.42 -12.73
N ASP A 54 -17.20 17.06 -13.26
CA ASP A 54 -18.55 16.97 -12.68
C ASP A 54 -19.13 15.56 -12.87
N ILE A 55 -19.95 15.12 -11.92
CA ILE A 55 -20.67 13.84 -12.02
C ILE A 55 -21.85 13.95 -12.97
N ILE A 56 -22.66 14.99 -12.79
CA ILE A 56 -23.97 15.11 -13.45
C ILE A 56 -23.83 16.04 -14.65
N MET A 57 -23.74 15.44 -15.83
CA MET A 57 -23.64 16.18 -17.09
C MET A 57 -24.61 15.59 -18.13
N PRO A 58 -25.02 16.38 -19.13
CA PRO A 58 -25.88 15.89 -20.20
C PRO A 58 -25.24 14.72 -20.98
N GLY A 59 -26.00 13.68 -21.24
CA GLY A 59 -25.67 12.54 -22.08
C GLY A 59 -24.89 11.43 -21.38
N MET A 60 -23.73 11.72 -20.79
CA MET A 60 -22.87 10.75 -20.11
C MET A 60 -22.44 11.31 -18.76
N THR A 61 -22.58 10.51 -17.69
CA THR A 61 -22.11 10.91 -16.37
C THR A 61 -20.58 11.00 -16.33
N GLY A 62 -20.06 11.85 -15.39
CA GLY A 62 -18.62 11.96 -15.19
C GLY A 62 -17.97 10.64 -14.75
N ILE A 63 -18.73 9.78 -14.08
CA ILE A 63 -18.26 8.45 -13.66
C ILE A 63 -18.11 7.53 -14.87
N GLU A 64 -19.09 7.49 -15.75
CA GLU A 64 -19.00 6.70 -17.01
C GLU A 64 -17.88 7.19 -17.93
N ALA A 65 -17.70 8.52 -18.01
CA ALA A 65 -16.61 9.13 -18.75
C ALA A 65 -15.26 8.75 -18.12
N GLY A 66 -15.18 8.83 -16.80
CA GLY A 66 -13.99 8.46 -16.03
C GLY A 66 -13.57 7.00 -16.24
N LYS A 67 -14.53 6.06 -16.29
CA LYS A 67 -14.25 4.63 -16.61
C LYS A 67 -13.55 4.50 -17.94
N LYS A 68 -14.12 5.09 -18.99
CA LYS A 68 -13.54 5.03 -20.33
C LYS A 68 -12.17 5.72 -20.44
N ILE A 69 -12.01 6.85 -19.74
CA ILE A 69 -10.71 7.55 -19.71
C ILE A 69 -9.67 6.71 -19.01
N LYS A 70 -10.02 6.05 -17.90
CA LYS A 70 -9.10 5.18 -17.16
C LYS A 70 -8.72 3.91 -17.94
N GLU A 71 -9.60 3.37 -18.77
CA GLU A 71 -9.29 2.25 -19.68
C GLU A 71 -8.24 2.66 -20.74
N ASP A 72 -8.38 3.86 -21.33
CA ASP A 72 -7.45 4.37 -22.35
C ASP A 72 -6.17 4.99 -21.71
N SER A 73 -6.28 5.56 -20.51
CA SER A 73 -5.22 6.31 -19.81
C SER A 73 -5.28 6.09 -18.29
N PRO A 74 -4.82 4.94 -17.79
CA PRO A 74 -4.91 4.57 -16.37
C PRO A 74 -4.24 5.56 -15.42
N GLN A 75 -3.20 6.26 -15.91
CA GLN A 75 -2.39 7.22 -15.15
C GLN A 75 -3.05 8.60 -14.98
N THR A 76 -4.07 8.94 -15.78
CA THR A 76 -4.77 10.22 -15.65
C THR A 76 -5.48 10.28 -14.30
N GLU A 77 -5.15 11.25 -13.47
CA GLU A 77 -5.83 11.44 -12.19
C GLU A 77 -7.17 12.14 -12.40
N ILE A 78 -8.21 11.65 -11.74
CA ILE A 78 -9.56 12.20 -11.83
C ILE A 78 -10.00 12.67 -10.45
N CYS A 79 -10.34 13.95 -10.36
CA CYS A 79 -11.00 14.56 -9.22
C CYS A 79 -12.46 14.80 -9.58
N ILE A 80 -13.35 14.29 -8.76
CA ILE A 80 -14.80 14.49 -8.94
C ILE A 80 -15.27 15.75 -8.24
N LEU A 81 -16.11 16.49 -8.93
CA LEU A 81 -16.85 17.64 -8.40
C LEU A 81 -18.32 17.27 -8.32
N SER A 82 -18.98 17.46 -7.19
CA SER A 82 -20.41 17.11 -7.05
C SER A 82 -21.17 18.05 -6.14
N ALA A 83 -22.40 18.38 -6.52
CA ALA A 83 -23.32 19.15 -5.70
C ALA A 83 -24.02 18.31 -4.62
N TYR A 84 -23.96 16.99 -4.70
CA TYR A 84 -24.67 16.06 -3.82
C TYR A 84 -23.74 15.14 -3.08
N SER A 85 -24.02 14.96 -1.78
CA SER A 85 -23.44 13.92 -0.93
C SER A 85 -24.11 12.55 -1.18
N ASP A 86 -24.45 12.21 -2.42
CA ASP A 86 -25.13 10.98 -2.74
C ASP A 86 -24.18 9.78 -2.61
N PHE A 87 -24.44 8.97 -1.60
CA PHE A 87 -23.71 7.76 -1.24
C PHE A 87 -23.62 6.74 -2.39
N HIS A 88 -24.53 6.82 -3.36
CA HIS A 88 -24.53 5.93 -4.52
C HIS A 88 -23.36 6.22 -5.48
N PHE A 89 -23.11 7.49 -5.77
CA PHE A 89 -22.01 7.90 -6.64
C PHE A 89 -20.65 7.76 -5.97
N ALA A 90 -20.59 7.89 -4.64
CA ALA A 90 -19.36 7.66 -3.88
C ALA A 90 -18.87 6.20 -4.00
N LYS A 91 -19.78 5.22 -4.03
CA LYS A 91 -19.44 3.81 -4.21
C LYS A 91 -18.90 3.52 -5.62
N GLU A 92 -19.53 4.04 -6.65
CA GLU A 92 -19.06 3.89 -8.05
C GLU A 92 -17.74 4.65 -8.29
N ALA A 93 -17.56 5.80 -7.65
CA ALA A 93 -16.32 6.56 -7.67
C ALA A 93 -15.15 5.80 -7.02
N MET A 94 -15.40 5.02 -5.97
CA MET A 94 -14.39 4.14 -5.34
C MET A 94 -13.88 3.07 -6.31
N GLU A 95 -14.73 2.50 -7.16
CA GLU A 95 -14.33 1.50 -8.16
C GLU A 95 -13.40 2.08 -9.24
N LEU A 96 -13.40 3.40 -9.41
CA LEU A 96 -12.62 4.13 -10.42
C LEU A 96 -11.26 4.64 -9.94
N HIS A 97 -10.87 4.33 -8.71
CA HIS A 97 -9.64 4.89 -8.11
C HIS A 97 -9.57 6.42 -8.22
N ILE A 98 -10.70 7.08 -7.94
CA ILE A 98 -10.78 8.55 -7.93
C ILE A 98 -9.95 9.10 -6.80
N LYS A 99 -9.03 10.01 -7.10
CA LYS A 99 -8.07 10.56 -6.14
C LYS A 99 -8.69 11.50 -5.12
N LYS A 100 -9.69 12.27 -5.51
CA LYS A 100 -10.33 13.24 -4.63
C LYS A 100 -11.76 13.52 -5.06
N TYR A 101 -12.60 13.71 -4.07
CA TYR A 101 -13.97 14.16 -4.22
C TYR A 101 -14.10 15.56 -3.61
N PHE A 102 -14.62 16.51 -4.37
CA PHE A 102 -14.90 17.87 -3.93
C PHE A 102 -16.41 18.11 -3.93
N SER A 103 -16.93 18.61 -2.84
CA SER A 103 -18.32 19.03 -2.78
C SER A 103 -18.47 20.47 -3.35
N LYS A 104 -19.44 20.68 -4.22
CA LYS A 104 -19.81 22.02 -4.71
C LYS A 104 -20.62 22.78 -3.64
N PRO A 105 -20.39 24.06 -3.39
CA PRO A 105 -19.45 24.94 -4.09
C PRO A 105 -17.98 24.66 -3.68
N VAL A 106 -17.12 24.51 -4.69
CA VAL A 106 -15.69 24.23 -4.47
C VAL A 106 -14.97 25.49 -4.02
N SER A 107 -14.26 25.41 -2.90
CA SER A 107 -13.49 26.55 -2.40
C SER A 107 -12.11 26.64 -3.04
N PHE A 108 -11.55 27.87 -3.13
CA PHE A 108 -10.18 28.06 -3.56
C PHE A 108 -9.19 27.31 -2.65
N LEU A 109 -9.47 27.26 -1.34
CA LEU A 109 -8.62 26.58 -0.38
C LEU A 109 -8.53 25.07 -0.65
N ASP A 110 -9.65 24.42 -1.01
CA ASP A 110 -9.66 22.99 -1.31
C ASP A 110 -8.85 22.70 -2.57
N ILE A 111 -9.03 23.49 -3.63
CA ILE A 111 -8.27 23.34 -4.88
C ILE A 111 -6.79 23.64 -4.66
N SER A 112 -6.47 24.75 -3.96
CA SER A 112 -5.07 25.12 -3.71
C SER A 112 -4.33 24.05 -2.90
N THR A 113 -4.95 23.59 -1.80
CA THR A 113 -4.37 22.53 -0.96
C THR A 113 -4.13 21.25 -1.77
N TYR A 114 -5.07 20.90 -2.66
CA TYR A 114 -4.91 19.72 -3.52
C TYR A 114 -3.79 19.91 -4.54
N LEU A 115 -3.75 21.05 -5.25
CA LEU A 115 -2.76 21.33 -6.29
C LEU A 115 -1.33 21.53 -5.73
N GLU A 116 -1.18 22.14 -4.56
CA GLU A 116 0.10 22.26 -3.87
C GLU A 116 0.69 20.91 -3.49
N ASN A 117 -0.18 19.98 -3.14
CA ASN A 117 0.18 18.60 -2.80
C ASN A 117 0.07 17.66 -4.01
N PHE A 118 -0.31 18.16 -5.18
CA PHE A 118 -0.42 17.36 -6.38
C PHE A 118 0.98 16.93 -6.82
N SER A 119 1.29 15.72 -6.48
CA SER A 119 2.28 14.95 -7.20
C SER A 119 1.46 14.10 -8.16
N PRO A 120 1.53 14.32 -9.47
CA PRO A 120 0.95 13.33 -10.36
C PRO A 120 1.49 12.00 -9.89
N SER A 121 0.63 10.99 -9.87
CA SER A 121 1.15 9.63 -9.95
C SER A 121 2.04 9.70 -11.17
N THR A 122 3.28 10.13 -10.90
CA THR A 122 4.30 10.35 -11.92
C THR A 122 4.14 9.18 -12.85
N TYR A 123 4.38 9.34 -14.11
CA TYR A 123 4.90 8.31 -14.98
C TYR A 123 6.12 7.64 -14.28
N LYS A 124 5.87 7.07 -13.14
CA LYS A 124 6.54 5.92 -12.67
C LYS A 124 6.00 4.89 -13.66
N SER A 125 6.81 4.53 -14.63
CA SER A 125 6.76 3.16 -15.08
C SER A 125 6.52 2.40 -13.79
N VAL A 126 5.27 1.96 -13.54
CA VAL A 126 4.95 1.21 -12.33
C VAL A 126 5.96 0.11 -12.39
N CYS A 127 6.96 0.17 -11.50
CA CYS A 127 8.03 -0.81 -11.62
C CYS A 127 7.27 -2.15 -11.53
N PRO A 128 7.49 -3.10 -12.44
CA PRO A 128 6.70 -4.33 -12.50
C PRO A 128 6.56 -4.97 -11.12
N GLN A 129 7.58 -4.77 -10.28
CA GLN A 129 7.64 -5.25 -8.92
C GLN A 129 6.64 -4.57 -7.98
N LEU A 130 6.25 -3.31 -8.22
CA LEU A 130 5.18 -2.66 -7.45
C LEU A 130 3.82 -3.29 -7.77
N SER A 131 3.54 -3.60 -9.05
CA SER A 131 2.31 -4.29 -9.43
C SER A 131 2.22 -5.65 -8.75
N GLN A 132 3.29 -6.44 -8.77
CA GLN A 132 3.36 -7.73 -8.08
C GLN A 132 3.18 -7.56 -6.55
N ALA A 133 3.80 -6.54 -5.96
CA ALA A 133 3.68 -6.27 -4.53
C ALA A 133 2.24 -5.88 -4.14
N LEU A 134 1.55 -5.09 -4.96
CA LEU A 134 0.14 -4.73 -4.76
C LEU A 134 -0.79 -5.95 -4.90
N GLU A 135 -0.54 -6.85 -5.87
CA GLU A 135 -1.27 -8.11 -5.99
C GLU A 135 -1.11 -8.96 -4.73
N LEU A 136 0.12 -9.10 -4.23
CA LEU A 136 0.39 -9.82 -2.99
C LEU A 136 -0.28 -9.16 -1.76
N ALA A 137 -0.30 -7.83 -1.67
CA ALA A 137 -0.96 -7.10 -0.59
C ALA A 137 -2.49 -7.22 -0.61
N ASN A 138 -3.06 -7.64 -1.74
CA ASN A 138 -4.49 -7.94 -1.93
C ASN A 138 -4.80 -9.44 -1.91
N SER A 139 -3.80 -10.30 -1.74
CA SER A 139 -4.01 -11.74 -1.58
C SER A 139 -4.84 -12.05 -0.34
N GLN A 140 -5.63 -13.11 -0.39
CA GLN A 140 -6.40 -13.59 0.76
C GLN A 140 -5.56 -14.40 1.76
N SER A 141 -4.29 -14.66 1.44
CA SER A 141 -3.39 -15.49 2.26
C SER A 141 -2.08 -14.77 2.55
N PHE A 142 -1.88 -14.43 3.82
CA PHE A 142 -0.64 -13.82 4.30
C PHE A 142 0.58 -14.73 4.10
N SER A 143 0.40 -16.06 4.10
CA SER A 143 1.49 -17.01 3.81
C SER A 143 1.88 -16.99 2.33
N GLU A 144 0.94 -16.83 1.40
CA GLU A 144 1.23 -16.65 -0.03
C GLU A 144 1.93 -15.33 -0.29
N THR A 145 1.47 -14.25 0.37
CA THR A 145 2.13 -12.94 0.34
C THR A 145 3.60 -13.09 0.77
N TYR A 146 3.85 -13.76 1.89
CA TYR A 146 5.22 -14.00 2.36
C TYR A 146 6.07 -14.78 1.37
N ALA A 147 5.54 -15.86 0.80
CA ALA A 147 6.24 -16.67 -0.19
C ALA A 147 6.59 -15.87 -1.45
N GLY A 148 5.66 -15.02 -1.93
CA GLY A 148 5.85 -14.19 -3.11
C GLY A 148 6.92 -13.11 -2.97
N LEU A 149 7.23 -12.64 -1.75
CA LEU A 149 8.27 -11.62 -1.53
C LEU A 149 9.64 -12.04 -2.09
N SER A 150 9.96 -13.33 -2.07
CA SER A 150 11.24 -13.83 -2.60
C SER A 150 11.36 -13.60 -4.11
N SER A 151 10.27 -13.73 -4.87
CA SER A 151 10.26 -13.48 -6.32
C SER A 151 10.56 -12.01 -6.61
N ILE A 152 9.87 -11.09 -5.91
CA ILE A 152 10.08 -9.65 -6.05
C ILE A 152 11.53 -9.26 -5.76
N ILE A 153 12.08 -9.75 -4.65
CA ILE A 153 13.47 -9.46 -4.25
C ILE A 153 14.45 -9.98 -5.29
N ASN A 154 14.30 -11.23 -5.73
CA ASN A 154 15.20 -11.84 -6.72
C ASN A 154 15.15 -11.07 -8.04
N GLU A 155 13.99 -10.63 -8.49
CA GLU A 155 13.84 -9.86 -9.72
C GLU A 155 14.55 -8.50 -9.63
N ILE A 156 14.40 -7.78 -8.50
CA ILE A 156 15.06 -6.49 -8.27
C ILE A 156 16.59 -6.66 -8.29
N PHE A 157 17.11 -7.69 -7.61
CA PHE A 157 18.55 -7.92 -7.52
C PHE A 157 19.17 -8.57 -8.78
N SER A 158 18.35 -9.15 -9.66
CA SER A 158 18.82 -9.76 -10.92
C SER A 158 19.16 -8.73 -12.00
N SER A 159 18.74 -7.49 -11.87
CA SER A 159 19.11 -6.42 -12.79
C SER A 159 20.58 -6.06 -12.62
N GLN A 160 21.42 -6.51 -13.55
CA GLN A 160 22.90 -6.60 -13.46
C GLN A 160 23.68 -5.30 -13.26
N ASN A 161 23.03 -4.12 -13.12
CA ASN A 161 23.73 -2.83 -12.97
C ASN A 161 23.01 -1.87 -12.00
N ALA A 162 22.31 -2.40 -10.99
CA ALA A 162 21.63 -1.53 -10.05
C ALA A 162 22.62 -0.90 -9.07
N SER A 163 22.85 0.41 -9.17
CA SER A 163 23.53 1.17 -8.13
C SER A 163 22.72 1.13 -6.83
N ILE A 164 23.37 1.31 -5.69
CA ILE A 164 22.69 1.41 -4.37
C ILE A 164 21.58 2.47 -4.42
N GLU A 165 21.81 3.58 -5.09
CA GLU A 165 20.84 4.66 -5.26
C GLU A 165 19.61 4.19 -6.07
N SER A 166 19.82 3.43 -7.15
CA SER A 166 18.75 2.85 -7.95
C SER A 166 17.94 1.83 -7.15
N LEU A 167 18.60 0.94 -6.40
CA LEU A 167 17.94 -0.02 -5.52
C LEU A 167 17.10 0.69 -4.46
N LYS A 168 17.67 1.70 -3.78
CA LYS A 168 16.99 2.48 -2.76
C LYS A 168 15.73 3.12 -3.32
N LYS A 169 15.83 3.77 -4.49
CA LYS A 169 14.72 4.38 -5.18
C LYS A 169 13.60 3.35 -5.47
N THR A 170 13.96 2.19 -6.03
CA THR A 170 13.00 1.12 -6.35
C THR A 170 12.27 0.63 -5.08
N PHE A 171 13.00 0.35 -4.00
CA PHE A 171 12.37 -0.11 -2.76
C PHE A 171 11.49 0.95 -2.10
N ILE A 172 11.92 2.22 -2.09
CA ILE A 172 11.10 3.33 -1.59
C ILE A 172 9.83 3.46 -2.44
N GLU A 173 9.92 3.35 -3.76
CA GLU A 173 8.77 3.39 -4.67
C GLU A 173 7.77 2.26 -4.40
N ILE A 174 8.26 1.04 -4.19
CA ILE A 174 7.41 -0.11 -3.84
C ILE A 174 6.77 0.10 -2.48
N GLY A 175 7.55 0.48 -1.48
CA GLY A 175 7.05 0.70 -0.12
C GLY A 175 6.01 1.81 -0.04
N GLN A 176 6.26 2.94 -0.69
CA GLN A 176 5.33 4.07 -0.74
C GLN A 176 4.05 3.70 -1.49
N GLY A 177 4.16 3.04 -2.65
CA GLY A 177 3.00 2.58 -3.40
C GLY A 177 2.13 1.58 -2.63
N LEU A 178 2.74 0.75 -1.79
CA LEU A 178 2.03 -0.15 -0.89
C LEU A 178 1.31 0.63 0.22
N LEU A 179 1.95 1.61 0.86
CA LEU A 179 1.30 2.47 1.87
C LEU A 179 0.16 3.29 1.26
N ASP A 180 0.36 3.85 0.07
CA ASP A 180 -0.65 4.63 -0.64
C ASP A 180 -1.89 3.79 -1.00
N SER A 181 -1.78 2.45 -1.03
CA SER A 181 -2.91 1.54 -1.21
C SER A 181 -3.84 1.44 0.01
N LEU A 182 -3.45 2.00 1.15
CA LEU A 182 -4.31 2.13 2.32
C LEU A 182 -5.17 3.39 2.16
N GLU A 183 -6.42 3.24 1.73
CA GLU A 183 -7.36 4.31 1.34
C GLU A 183 -7.68 5.33 2.45
N TYR A 184 -7.28 5.09 3.71
CA TYR A 184 -7.64 5.89 4.89
C TYR A 184 -6.46 6.53 5.62
N ALA A 185 -5.29 6.58 5.02
CA ALA A 185 -4.16 7.31 5.62
C ALA A 185 -4.40 8.82 5.48
N ASN A 186 -5.19 9.40 6.38
CA ASN A 186 -5.39 10.86 6.52
C ASN A 186 -4.09 11.63 6.85
N GLN A 187 -2.99 10.93 7.07
CA GLN A 187 -1.66 11.48 7.20
C GLN A 187 -0.78 10.82 6.14
N ARG A 188 -0.25 11.61 5.21
CA ARG A 188 0.82 11.18 4.31
C ARG A 188 2.06 10.90 5.15
N ASN A 189 2.16 9.71 5.69
CA ASN A 189 3.40 9.24 6.26
C ASN A 189 4.31 8.84 5.09
N GLU A 190 5.49 9.44 5.01
CA GLU A 190 6.49 8.93 4.09
C GLU A 190 6.94 7.54 4.55
N ILE A 191 7.18 6.66 3.59
CA ILE A 191 7.60 5.28 3.89
C ILE A 191 8.85 5.25 4.77
N THR A 192 9.76 6.20 4.56
CA THR A 192 11.02 6.33 5.31
C THR A 192 10.84 6.70 6.76
N ASP A 193 9.73 7.35 7.12
CA ASP A 193 9.40 7.70 8.50
C ASP A 193 8.90 6.48 9.28
N LEU A 194 8.06 5.65 8.64
CA LEU A 194 7.52 4.43 9.25
C LEU A 194 8.49 3.25 9.16
N PHE A 195 9.20 3.14 8.04
CA PHE A 195 10.09 2.03 7.72
C PHE A 195 11.44 2.56 7.20
N PRO A 196 12.33 3.04 8.09
CA PRO A 196 13.65 3.51 7.69
C PRO A 196 14.41 2.48 6.85
N LEU A 197 15.08 2.96 5.79
CA LEU A 197 15.85 2.13 4.86
C LEU A 197 17.29 2.62 4.75
N PRO A 198 18.19 2.18 5.63
CA PRO A 198 19.61 2.49 5.55
C PRO A 198 20.25 1.88 4.31
N ASP A 199 21.19 2.58 3.68
CA ASP A 199 21.89 2.12 2.48
C ASP A 199 22.63 0.79 2.70
N THR A 200 23.12 0.55 3.91
CA THR A 200 23.78 -0.70 4.30
C THR A 200 22.89 -1.94 4.20
N TRP A 201 21.58 -1.78 4.17
CA TRP A 201 20.63 -2.90 4.06
C TRP A 201 20.43 -3.33 2.61
N LEU A 202 20.63 -2.42 1.65
CA LEU A 202 20.34 -2.63 0.23
C LEU A 202 21.27 -3.65 -0.45
N VAL A 203 22.35 -4.02 0.19
CA VAL A 203 23.30 -5.03 -0.33
C VAL A 203 22.88 -6.46 -0.01
N ASN A 204 21.82 -6.67 0.79
CA ASN A 204 21.41 -7.98 1.26
C ASN A 204 19.92 -8.24 0.99
N GLY A 205 19.62 -9.14 0.05
CA GLY A 205 18.26 -9.50 -0.34
C GLY A 205 17.40 -10.05 0.81
N GLU A 206 17.99 -10.75 1.79
CA GLU A 206 17.25 -11.24 2.95
C GLU A 206 16.81 -10.10 3.88
N ILE A 207 17.64 -9.07 4.05
CA ILE A 207 17.25 -7.86 4.81
C ILE A 207 16.13 -7.15 4.09
N MET A 208 16.22 -7.02 2.76
CA MET A 208 15.17 -6.37 1.95
C MET A 208 13.86 -7.16 1.96
N LYS A 209 13.93 -8.50 1.99
CA LYS A 209 12.74 -9.35 2.18
C LYS A 209 12.08 -9.09 3.54
N ILE A 210 12.86 -8.95 4.61
CA ILE A 210 12.35 -8.61 5.94
C ILE A 210 11.74 -7.21 5.96
N TRP A 211 12.35 -6.24 5.29
CA TRP A 211 11.85 -4.88 5.17
C TRP A 211 10.48 -4.86 4.47
N LEU A 212 10.36 -5.49 3.31
CA LEU A 212 9.07 -5.62 2.60
C LEU A 212 8.03 -6.40 3.43
N PHE A 213 8.45 -7.45 4.13
CA PHE A 213 7.55 -8.19 5.02
C PHE A 213 6.95 -7.29 6.10
N LYS A 214 7.73 -6.41 6.73
CA LYS A 214 7.22 -5.46 7.74
C LYS A 214 6.17 -4.53 7.17
N ILE A 215 6.34 -4.05 5.94
CA ILE A 215 5.36 -3.20 5.27
C ILE A 215 4.08 -3.99 4.98
N MET A 216 4.19 -5.20 4.43
CA MET A 216 3.04 -6.07 4.17
C MET A 216 2.30 -6.41 5.46
N ASP A 217 3.01 -6.76 6.53
CA ASP A 217 2.44 -7.02 7.84
C ASP A 217 1.64 -5.82 8.35
N TYR A 218 2.20 -4.62 8.26
CA TYR A 218 1.52 -3.38 8.62
C TYR A 218 0.24 -3.17 7.81
N ILE A 219 0.30 -3.37 6.49
CA ILE A 219 -0.86 -3.20 5.60
C ILE A 219 -1.99 -4.19 5.96
N TYR A 220 -1.65 -5.46 6.18
CA TYR A 220 -2.63 -6.47 6.59
C TYR A 220 -3.26 -6.13 7.94
N GLN A 221 -2.46 -5.67 8.91
CA GLN A 221 -2.97 -5.22 10.21
C GLN A 221 -3.93 -4.04 10.04
N GLN A 222 -3.54 -2.98 9.31
CA GLN A 222 -4.39 -1.80 9.12
C GLN A 222 -5.71 -2.14 8.42
N LYS A 223 -5.67 -2.91 7.31
CA LYS A 223 -6.88 -3.39 6.64
C LYS A 223 -7.78 -4.20 7.57
N SER A 224 -7.19 -5.04 8.41
CA SER A 224 -7.92 -5.89 9.37
C SER A 224 -8.56 -5.08 10.49
N ILE A 225 -7.86 -4.07 11.02
CA ILE A 225 -8.37 -3.17 12.08
C ILE A 225 -9.53 -2.34 11.55
N LEU A 226 -9.45 -1.83 10.33
CA LEU A 226 -10.56 -1.11 9.69
C LEU A 226 -11.83 -1.96 9.60
N ARG A 227 -11.70 -3.26 9.33
CA ARG A 227 -12.84 -4.18 9.25
C ARG A 227 -13.30 -4.71 10.60
N TYR A 228 -12.35 -4.94 11.50
CA TYR A 228 -12.58 -5.49 12.84
C TYR A 228 -11.71 -4.74 13.86
N SER A 229 -12.20 -3.63 14.39
CA SER A 229 -11.45 -2.76 15.32
C SER A 229 -10.89 -3.49 16.55
N ILE A 230 -11.55 -4.57 16.98
CA ILE A 230 -11.07 -5.41 18.10
C ILE A 230 -9.68 -6.04 17.83
N LEU A 231 -9.29 -6.19 16.57
CA LEU A 231 -7.97 -6.73 16.21
C LEU A 231 -6.82 -5.79 16.60
N GLU A 232 -7.08 -4.50 16.80
CA GLU A 232 -6.07 -3.56 17.31
C GLU A 232 -5.52 -4.03 18.67
N GLY A 233 -6.39 -4.40 19.61
CA GLY A 233 -6.00 -4.95 20.89
C GLY A 233 -5.25 -6.29 20.76
N VAL A 234 -5.63 -7.13 19.78
CA VAL A 234 -4.95 -8.39 19.51
C VAL A 234 -3.53 -8.15 19.01
N PHE A 235 -3.34 -7.24 18.03
CA PHE A 235 -2.00 -6.92 17.52
C PHE A 235 -1.14 -6.24 18.56
N PHE A 236 -1.72 -5.34 19.36
CA PHE A 236 -1.01 -4.72 20.47
C PHE A 236 -0.52 -5.76 21.47
N PHE A 237 -1.37 -6.71 21.88
CA PHE A 237 -0.98 -7.80 22.78
C PHE A 237 0.15 -8.66 22.19
N ILE A 238 0.02 -9.04 20.91
CA ILE A 238 1.03 -9.83 20.20
C ILE A 238 2.37 -9.07 20.19
N GLU A 239 2.37 -7.76 19.88
CA GLU A 239 3.60 -6.96 19.83
C GLU A 239 4.32 -6.89 21.15
N GLN A 240 3.59 -6.69 22.26
CA GLN A 240 4.17 -6.64 23.61
C GLN A 240 4.81 -7.97 24.01
N HIS A 241 4.23 -9.10 23.58
CA HIS A 241 4.64 -10.42 24.04
C HIS A 241 5.33 -11.27 22.98
N ILE A 242 5.62 -10.71 21.79
CA ILE A 242 6.15 -11.49 20.64
C ILE A 242 7.44 -12.25 20.93
N LYS A 243 8.25 -11.77 21.89
CA LYS A 243 9.50 -12.42 22.34
C LYS A 243 9.27 -13.55 23.34
N GLU A 244 8.06 -13.67 23.85
CA GLU A 244 7.71 -14.66 24.87
C GLU A 244 7.03 -15.88 24.26
N LYS A 245 6.78 -16.90 25.08
CA LYS A 245 5.91 -18.02 24.71
C LYS A 245 4.46 -17.56 24.78
N ILE A 246 3.87 -17.29 23.62
CA ILE A 246 2.46 -16.86 23.51
C ILE A 246 1.56 -18.07 23.21
N SER A 247 0.45 -18.17 23.93
CA SER A 247 -0.66 -19.08 23.65
C SER A 247 -1.89 -18.34 23.15
N LEU A 248 -2.77 -19.02 22.44
CA LEU A 248 -4.03 -18.43 21.97
C LEU A 248 -4.92 -17.99 23.16
N GLY A 249 -4.88 -18.73 24.28
CA GLY A 249 -5.62 -18.38 25.50
C GLY A 249 -5.17 -17.03 26.08
N GLN A 250 -3.87 -16.80 26.17
CA GLN A 250 -3.33 -15.51 26.67
C GLN A 250 -3.74 -14.34 25.76
N ILE A 251 -3.73 -14.53 24.44
CA ILE A 251 -4.17 -13.49 23.49
C ILE A 251 -5.65 -13.17 23.71
N THR A 252 -6.49 -14.18 23.84
CA THR A 252 -7.95 -14.00 23.99
C THR A 252 -8.30 -13.36 25.33
N GLU A 253 -7.60 -13.73 26.39
CA GLU A 253 -7.74 -13.11 27.72
C GLU A 253 -7.28 -11.66 27.72
N GLY A 254 -6.06 -11.38 27.19
CA GLY A 254 -5.51 -10.02 27.14
C GLY A 254 -6.25 -9.07 26.21
N SER A 255 -6.95 -9.60 25.18
CA SER A 255 -7.72 -8.79 24.20
C SER A 255 -9.23 -8.84 24.44
N MET A 256 -9.70 -9.49 25.50
CA MET A 256 -11.14 -9.65 25.84
C MET A 256 -12.01 -10.17 24.67
N ILE A 257 -11.51 -11.14 23.93
CA ILE A 257 -12.18 -11.74 22.73
C ILE A 257 -12.31 -13.23 22.92
N SER A 258 -13.41 -13.83 22.46
CA SER A 258 -13.54 -15.28 22.49
C SER A 258 -12.63 -15.97 21.47
N GLN A 259 -12.09 -17.14 21.82
CA GLN A 259 -11.17 -17.88 20.97
C GLN A 259 -11.77 -18.25 19.61
N GLY A 260 -13.05 -18.64 19.58
CA GLY A 260 -13.75 -18.99 18.34
C GLY A 260 -13.92 -17.78 17.42
N TYR A 261 -14.27 -16.62 17.99
CA TYR A 261 -14.42 -15.38 17.21
C TYR A 261 -13.09 -14.91 16.67
N LEU A 262 -12.03 -14.84 17.51
CA LEU A 262 -10.68 -14.50 17.05
C LEU A 262 -10.21 -15.41 15.91
N SER A 263 -10.34 -16.72 16.07
CA SER A 263 -9.92 -17.70 15.05
C SER A 263 -10.63 -17.50 13.72
N ARG A 264 -11.92 -17.14 13.75
CA ARG A 264 -12.72 -16.88 12.56
C ARG A 264 -12.28 -15.62 11.84
N ILE A 265 -12.26 -14.46 12.56
CA ILE A 265 -11.94 -13.17 11.93
C ILE A 265 -10.46 -13.13 11.47
N PHE A 266 -9.56 -13.76 12.22
CA PHE A 266 -8.15 -13.81 11.86
C PHE A 266 -7.92 -14.61 10.59
N ARG A 267 -8.60 -15.78 10.46
CA ARG A 267 -8.53 -16.58 9.24
C ARG A 267 -9.19 -15.88 8.06
N ASP A 268 -10.28 -15.15 8.27
CA ASP A 268 -10.94 -14.33 7.24
C ASP A 268 -10.01 -13.24 6.69
N GLN A 269 -9.19 -12.62 7.55
CA GLN A 269 -8.32 -11.50 7.16
C GLN A 269 -6.94 -11.93 6.66
N PHE A 270 -6.37 -12.99 7.21
CA PHE A 270 -4.99 -13.42 6.94
C PHE A 270 -4.90 -14.75 6.17
N GLY A 271 -6.00 -15.47 5.99
CA GLY A 271 -6.01 -16.81 5.39
C GLY A 271 -5.27 -17.89 6.21
N ILE A 272 -4.69 -17.52 7.35
CA ILE A 272 -3.93 -18.40 8.25
C ILE A 272 -4.41 -18.25 9.70
N SER A 273 -4.01 -19.16 10.57
CA SER A 273 -4.33 -19.04 12.00
C SER A 273 -3.45 -18.00 12.71
N THR A 274 -3.96 -17.44 13.82
CA THR A 274 -3.20 -16.49 14.67
C THR A 274 -1.84 -17.04 15.07
N MET A 275 -1.76 -18.33 15.40
CA MET A 275 -0.50 -18.96 15.81
C MET A 275 0.47 -19.17 14.65
N GLU A 276 0.00 -19.36 13.42
CA GLU A 276 0.84 -19.38 12.20
C GLU A 276 1.39 -17.99 11.90
N TYR A 277 0.57 -16.95 12.01
CA TYR A 277 1.00 -15.57 11.88
C TYR A 277 2.11 -15.21 12.88
N ILE A 278 1.93 -15.55 14.17
CA ILE A 278 2.96 -15.32 15.21
C ILE A 278 4.26 -16.06 14.87
N ARG A 279 4.17 -17.30 14.37
CA ARG A 279 5.36 -18.05 13.94
C ARG A 279 6.08 -17.37 12.78
N LEU A 280 5.36 -16.88 11.76
CA LEU A 280 5.95 -16.12 10.66
C LEU A 280 6.70 -14.90 11.18
N ARG A 281 6.09 -14.10 12.05
CA ARG A 281 6.72 -12.92 12.65
C ARG A 281 7.96 -13.27 13.47
N LYS A 282 7.88 -14.32 14.28
CA LYS A 282 9.05 -14.78 15.07
C LYS A 282 10.20 -15.23 14.17
N ILE A 283 9.93 -15.90 13.05
CA ILE A 283 10.98 -16.30 12.11
C ILE A 283 11.68 -15.09 11.48
N GLN A 284 10.97 -13.97 11.23
CA GLN A 284 11.66 -12.74 10.79
C GLN A 284 12.61 -12.20 11.89
N MET A 285 12.20 -12.26 13.16
CA MET A 285 13.08 -11.87 14.26
C MET A 285 14.28 -12.82 14.43
N VAL A 286 14.10 -14.11 14.19
CA VAL A 286 15.20 -15.10 14.12
C VAL A 286 16.20 -14.72 13.03
N LYS A 287 15.72 -14.40 11.83
CA LYS A 287 16.56 -13.97 10.70
C LYS A 287 17.34 -12.71 11.04
N ILE A 288 16.67 -11.68 11.60
CA ILE A 288 17.31 -10.45 12.07
C ILE A 288 18.45 -10.76 13.06
N ASN A 289 18.20 -11.61 14.05
CA ASN A 289 19.25 -11.99 15.01
C ASN A 289 20.46 -12.63 14.31
N PHE A 290 20.24 -13.56 13.36
CA PHE A 290 21.35 -14.21 12.65
C PHE A 290 22.10 -13.29 11.69
N ILE A 291 21.45 -12.25 11.18
CA ILE A 291 22.08 -11.27 10.28
C ILE A 291 22.93 -10.26 11.06
N PHE A 292 22.41 -9.76 12.19
CA PHE A 292 23.00 -8.63 12.90
C PHE A 292 23.75 -9.02 14.18
N THR A 293 23.72 -10.30 14.58
CA THR A 293 24.39 -10.75 15.80
C THR A 293 25.14 -12.07 15.57
N THR A 294 26.01 -12.42 16.53
CA THR A 294 26.74 -13.70 16.53
C THR A 294 26.06 -14.77 17.38
N HIS A 295 24.82 -14.57 17.81
CA HIS A 295 24.11 -15.51 18.67
C HIS A 295 24.00 -16.90 18.02
N ASN A 296 24.13 -17.93 18.86
CA ASN A 296 23.89 -19.31 18.43
C ASN A 296 22.38 -19.60 18.36
N THR A 297 22.01 -20.74 17.78
CA THR A 297 20.59 -21.10 17.58
C THR A 297 19.84 -21.31 18.90
N SER A 298 20.51 -21.79 19.94
CA SER A 298 19.89 -22.02 21.24
C SER A 298 19.58 -20.70 21.95
N ASP A 299 20.50 -19.73 21.89
CA ASP A 299 20.30 -18.40 22.46
C ASP A 299 19.11 -17.70 21.79
N VAL A 300 19.06 -17.71 20.44
CA VAL A 300 17.97 -17.11 19.68
C VAL A 300 16.63 -17.79 19.97
N ALA A 301 16.63 -19.12 20.12
CA ALA A 301 15.42 -19.86 20.48
C ALA A 301 14.90 -19.41 21.85
N PHE A 302 15.78 -19.32 22.83
CA PHE A 302 15.41 -18.86 24.19
C PHE A 302 14.92 -17.41 24.18
N MET A 303 15.64 -16.48 23.52
CA MET A 303 15.32 -15.06 23.45
C MET A 303 13.94 -14.78 22.78
N LEU A 304 13.47 -15.69 21.93
CA LEU A 304 12.21 -15.54 21.20
C LEU A 304 11.11 -16.49 21.70
N GLY A 305 11.29 -17.06 22.91
CA GLY A 305 10.29 -17.87 23.59
C GLY A 305 9.95 -19.20 22.87
N PHE A 306 10.93 -19.80 22.18
CA PHE A 306 10.82 -21.17 21.71
C PHE A 306 11.21 -22.13 22.84
N ASN A 307 10.45 -23.21 23.03
CA ASN A 307 10.74 -24.18 24.08
C ASN A 307 12.11 -24.85 23.93
N GLU A 308 12.49 -25.13 22.66
CA GLU A 308 13.74 -25.84 22.30
C GLU A 308 14.27 -25.36 20.97
N SER A 309 15.58 -25.38 20.82
CA SER A 309 16.24 -25.05 19.55
C SER A 309 15.86 -26.01 18.43
N SER A 310 15.57 -27.27 18.75
CA SER A 310 15.09 -28.30 17.81
C SER A 310 13.73 -27.92 17.20
N TYR A 311 12.84 -27.37 18.02
CA TYR A 311 11.55 -26.87 17.55
C TYR A 311 11.68 -25.64 16.67
N LEU A 312 12.54 -24.68 17.06
CA LEU A 312 12.86 -23.54 16.21
C LEU A 312 13.38 -23.98 14.84
N GLN A 313 14.31 -24.95 14.78
CA GLN A 313 14.86 -25.46 13.50
C GLN A 313 13.75 -26.05 12.61
N LYS A 314 12.83 -26.83 13.16
CA LYS A 314 11.69 -27.38 12.41
C LYS A 314 10.77 -26.29 11.86
N VAL A 315 10.43 -25.30 12.69
CA VAL A 315 9.58 -24.18 12.27
C VAL A 315 10.27 -23.33 11.20
N PHE A 316 11.56 -23.04 11.38
CA PHE A 316 12.35 -22.27 10.42
C PHE A 316 12.39 -22.98 9.05
N GLN A 317 12.73 -24.27 9.03
CA GLN A 317 12.77 -25.07 7.81
C GLN A 317 11.40 -25.16 7.12
N LYS A 318 10.32 -25.27 7.91
CA LYS A 318 8.95 -25.29 7.36
C LYS A 318 8.58 -23.99 6.66
N ILE A 319 9.02 -22.84 7.20
CA ILE A 319 8.65 -21.51 6.70
C ILE A 319 9.60 -21.05 5.59
N GLU A 320 10.91 -21.22 5.76
CA GLU A 320 11.92 -20.72 4.81
C GLU A 320 12.29 -21.76 3.73
N GLY A 321 11.90 -23.03 3.89
CA GLY A 321 12.25 -24.11 2.97
C GLY A 321 13.70 -24.60 3.09
N ILE A 322 14.53 -23.94 3.90
CA ILE A 322 15.96 -24.26 4.11
C ILE A 322 16.28 -24.38 5.61
N SER A 323 17.37 -25.07 5.92
CA SER A 323 17.83 -25.17 7.31
C SER A 323 18.45 -23.85 7.82
N ILE A 324 18.48 -23.65 9.15
CA ILE A 324 19.18 -22.51 9.76
C ILE A 324 20.66 -22.49 9.40
N GLN A 325 21.29 -23.66 9.26
CA GLN A 325 22.70 -23.74 8.87
C GLN A 325 22.91 -23.26 7.43
N GLU A 326 22.03 -23.65 6.51
CA GLU A 326 22.02 -23.18 5.13
C GLU A 326 21.81 -21.68 5.03
N PHE A 327 20.82 -21.16 5.79
CA PHE A 327 20.56 -19.73 5.87
C PHE A 327 21.82 -18.97 6.33
N LYS A 328 22.47 -19.40 7.43
CA LYS A 328 23.70 -18.78 7.93
C LYS A 328 24.88 -18.85 6.93
N LYS A 329 24.94 -19.88 6.09
CA LYS A 329 25.97 -19.98 5.01
C LYS A 329 25.72 -18.95 3.91
N ARG A 330 24.47 -18.64 3.58
CA ARG A 330 24.10 -17.63 2.57
C ARG A 330 24.36 -16.19 3.02
N LEU A 331 24.51 -15.97 4.33
CA LEU A 331 24.81 -14.65 4.89
C LEU A 331 26.32 -14.33 4.87
N LYS A 332 27.18 -15.32 4.68
CA LYS A 332 28.64 -15.17 4.59
C LYS A 332 29.08 -14.96 3.16
#